data_f32bbfd4738140e8dac5f388516cf9c5
#
_entry.id   f32bbfd4738140e8dac5f388516cf9c5
#
_cell.length_a   1.000
_cell.length_b   1.000
_cell.length_c   1.000
_cell.angle_alpha   90.00
_cell.angle_beta   90.00
_cell.angle_gamma   90.00
#
_symmetry.space_group_name_H-M   'P 1'
#
loop_
_entity.id
_entity.type
_entity.pdbx_description
1 polymer ?
#
loop_
_entity_poly.entity_id
_entity_poly.type
_entity_poly.pdbx_seq_one_letter_code
_entity_poly.pdbx_strand_id
1 'polypeptide(L)'
;GGEPLLKAAQKNIVKIMEWMQHYNITIETNGTQELTQEFHNYFNFYDKELFFSVSPKIFGTSGEQDAVKPEVIKKYHDLSPHGQLKFVCNGTDESWDEIEDAIQKCRDIGIEYPVWIMPVGALEETQKDNAAMIAEQTMIRGYNVSARVHCYIWGNQIGT
;
A
#
# COMPACT_ATOMS: atom_id res chain seq x y z
N GLY A 1 2.38 14.25 4.79
CA GLY A 1 2.12 12.84 5.03
C GLY A 1 0.95 12.62 5.98
N GLY A 2 0.35 11.49 5.89
CA GLY A 2 -0.80 11.07 6.68
C GLY A 2 -1.67 10.12 5.86
N GLU A 3 -2.69 9.54 6.50
CA GLU A 3 -3.62 8.66 5.82
C GLU A 3 -4.62 9.47 4.96
N PRO A 4 -4.59 9.35 3.61
CA PRO A 4 -5.42 10.17 2.73
C PRO A 4 -6.89 9.75 2.74
N LEU A 5 -7.22 8.52 3.18
CA LEU A 5 -8.60 8.05 3.21
C LEU A 5 -9.34 8.31 4.52
N LEU A 6 -8.82 9.16 5.41
CA LEU A 6 -9.63 9.70 6.50
C LEU A 6 -10.90 10.37 5.94
N LYS A 7 -12.05 10.19 6.57
CA LYS A 7 -13.35 10.67 6.05
C LYS A 7 -13.34 12.14 5.60
N ALA A 8 -12.69 13.02 6.37
CA ALA A 8 -12.59 14.43 6.01
C ALA A 8 -11.67 14.67 4.78
N ALA A 9 -10.63 13.86 4.62
CA ALA A 9 -9.70 13.96 3.51
C ALA A 9 -10.33 13.44 2.20
N GLN A 10 -11.12 12.38 2.25
CA GLN A 10 -11.83 11.84 1.07
C GLN A 10 -12.68 12.91 0.38
N LYS A 11 -13.41 13.71 1.17
CA LYS A 11 -14.21 14.85 0.62
C LYS A 11 -13.34 15.89 -0.09
N ASN A 12 -12.15 16.16 0.44
CA ASN A 12 -11.24 17.10 -0.20
C ASN A 12 -10.64 16.53 -1.48
N ILE A 13 -10.35 15.22 -1.51
CA ILE A 13 -9.91 14.53 -2.73
C ILE A 13 -10.96 14.67 -3.83
N VAL A 14 -12.23 14.40 -3.55
CA VAL A 14 -13.32 14.57 -4.52
C VAL A 14 -13.36 15.98 -5.05
N LYS A 15 -13.31 17.01 -4.21
CA LYS A 15 -13.29 18.41 -4.64
C LYS A 15 -12.09 18.77 -5.52
N ILE A 16 -10.91 18.24 -5.20
CA ILE A 16 -9.70 18.45 -6.00
C ILE A 16 -9.90 17.80 -7.38
N MET A 17 -10.42 16.58 -7.42
CA MET A 17 -10.65 15.86 -8.67
C MET A 17 -11.75 16.47 -9.55
N GLU A 18 -12.77 17.11 -8.96
CA GLU A 18 -13.74 17.92 -9.70
C GLU A 18 -13.08 19.10 -10.41
N TRP A 19 -12.06 19.67 -9.80
CA TRP A 19 -11.27 20.79 -10.34
C TRP A 19 -10.27 20.32 -11.41
N MET A 20 -9.66 19.13 -11.22
CA MET A 20 -8.62 18.56 -12.06
C MET A 20 -9.22 17.58 -13.08
N GLN A 21 -9.78 18.10 -14.17
CA GLN A 21 -10.66 17.33 -15.06
C GLN A 21 -10.07 16.13 -15.80
N HIS A 22 -8.77 15.86 -15.83
CA HIS A 22 -8.17 14.79 -16.65
C HIS A 22 -6.92 14.17 -16.04
N TYR A 23 -6.88 13.94 -14.75
CA TYR A 23 -5.71 13.35 -14.08
C TYR A 23 -6.02 11.98 -13.50
N ASN A 24 -5.04 11.10 -13.62
CA ASN A 24 -4.98 9.84 -12.89
C ASN A 24 -4.59 10.13 -11.46
N ILE A 25 -5.15 9.40 -10.52
CA ILE A 25 -4.84 9.57 -9.10
C ILE A 25 -4.32 8.26 -8.50
N THR A 26 -3.22 8.34 -7.79
CA THR A 26 -2.74 7.25 -6.94
C THR A 26 -3.02 7.58 -5.48
N ILE A 27 -3.72 6.70 -4.79
CA ILE A 27 -3.98 6.80 -3.35
C ILE A 27 -3.03 5.85 -2.62
N GLU A 28 -2.07 6.41 -1.88
CA GLU A 28 -1.24 5.63 -0.97
C GLU A 28 -1.92 5.56 0.40
N THR A 29 -2.31 4.37 0.84
CA THR A 29 -3.10 4.15 2.07
C THR A 29 -2.59 2.95 2.85
N ASN A 30 -2.83 2.93 4.15
CA ASN A 30 -2.56 1.75 4.98
C ASN A 30 -3.65 0.66 4.87
N GLY A 31 -4.74 0.92 4.16
CA GLY A 31 -5.80 -0.07 3.94
C GLY A 31 -6.79 -0.23 5.08
N THR A 32 -6.87 0.71 6.02
CA THR A 32 -7.75 0.59 7.21
C THR A 32 -9.01 1.46 7.16
N GLN A 33 -9.10 2.38 6.20
CA GLN A 33 -10.16 3.39 6.15
C GLN A 33 -11.28 3.00 5.18
N GLU A 34 -12.50 3.00 5.67
CA GLU A 34 -13.69 2.79 4.83
C GLU A 34 -13.87 3.93 3.82
N LEU A 35 -14.26 3.58 2.59
CA LEU A 35 -14.64 4.58 1.59
C LEU A 35 -15.99 5.20 1.95
N THR A 36 -16.06 6.52 1.86
CA THR A 36 -17.34 7.24 1.98
C THR A 36 -18.18 7.03 0.72
N GLN A 37 -19.49 7.10 0.87
CA GLN A 37 -20.40 6.98 -0.28
C GLN A 37 -20.15 8.08 -1.34
N GLU A 38 -19.80 9.29 -0.91
CA GLU A 38 -19.45 10.41 -1.80
C GLU A 38 -18.22 10.07 -2.66
N PHE A 39 -17.14 9.56 -2.03
CA PHE A 39 -15.92 9.14 -2.72
C PHE A 39 -16.19 7.99 -3.70
N HIS A 40 -16.87 6.95 -3.24
CA HIS A 40 -17.23 5.80 -4.07
C HIS A 40 -18.06 6.23 -5.29
N ASN A 41 -19.12 7.02 -5.09
CA ASN A 41 -19.97 7.46 -6.18
C ASN A 41 -19.22 8.30 -7.21
N TYR A 42 -18.32 9.18 -6.75
CA TYR A 42 -17.52 10.01 -7.63
C TYR A 42 -16.67 9.18 -8.59
N PHE A 43 -15.86 8.27 -8.05
CA PHE A 43 -14.95 7.47 -8.88
C PHE A 43 -15.67 6.41 -9.71
N ASN A 44 -16.77 5.85 -9.22
CA ASN A 44 -17.59 4.91 -9.98
C ASN A 44 -18.32 5.55 -11.17
N PHE A 45 -18.68 6.83 -11.06
CA PHE A 45 -19.45 7.53 -12.11
C PHE A 45 -18.56 8.13 -13.21
N TYR A 46 -17.40 8.65 -12.87
CA TYR A 46 -16.58 9.44 -13.78
C TYR A 46 -15.51 8.66 -14.54
N ASP A 47 -15.45 7.35 -14.42
CA ASP A 47 -14.45 6.49 -15.09
C ASP A 47 -13.02 7.09 -15.00
N LYS A 48 -12.65 7.56 -13.79
CA LYS A 48 -11.34 8.11 -13.53
C LYS A 48 -10.36 7.00 -13.25
N GLU A 49 -9.15 7.10 -13.80
CA GLU A 49 -8.09 6.17 -13.45
C GLU A 49 -7.66 6.38 -12.00
N LEU A 50 -8.14 5.50 -11.14
CA LEU A 50 -7.84 5.43 -9.72
C LEU A 50 -6.95 4.22 -9.47
N PHE A 51 -5.78 4.47 -8.87
CA PHE A 51 -4.84 3.42 -8.47
C PHE A 51 -4.70 3.41 -6.94
N PHE A 52 -4.89 2.26 -6.33
CA PHE A 52 -4.66 2.09 -4.90
C PHE A 52 -3.30 1.45 -4.61
N SER A 53 -2.40 2.19 -3.99
CA SER A 53 -1.16 1.66 -3.42
C SER A 53 -1.40 1.36 -1.94
N VAL A 54 -1.83 0.14 -1.64
CA VAL A 54 -2.21 -0.26 -0.29
C VAL A 54 -0.99 -0.84 0.43
N SER A 55 -0.63 -0.26 1.57
CA SER A 55 0.49 -0.71 2.39
C SER A 55 0.01 -1.15 3.78
N PRO A 56 -0.60 -2.35 3.88
CA PRO A 56 -1.06 -2.86 5.16
C PRO A 56 0.11 -3.00 6.13
N LYS A 57 -0.14 -2.71 7.41
CA LYS A 57 0.88 -2.84 8.44
C LYS A 57 0.83 -4.25 9.01
N ILE A 58 1.98 -4.90 9.07
CA ILE A 58 2.16 -6.17 9.76
C ILE A 58 2.82 -5.93 11.12
N PHE A 59 2.52 -6.74 12.11
CA PHE A 59 2.98 -6.55 13.48
C PHE A 59 4.52 -6.55 13.59
N GLY A 60 5.18 -7.51 12.94
CA GLY A 60 6.65 -7.67 13.01
C GLY A 60 7.47 -6.47 12.52
N THR A 61 6.88 -5.55 11.75
CA THR A 61 7.58 -4.35 11.25
C THR A 61 6.99 -3.04 11.75
N SER A 62 5.73 -3.00 12.17
CA SER A 62 5.05 -1.79 12.63
C SER A 62 4.70 -1.78 14.12
N GLY A 63 4.57 -2.96 14.73
CA GLY A 63 4.01 -3.13 16.07
C GLY A 63 2.49 -2.93 16.15
N GLU A 64 1.82 -2.69 15.02
CA GLU A 64 0.37 -2.51 14.97
C GLU A 64 -0.33 -3.86 14.89
N GLN A 65 -1.23 -4.12 15.85
CA GLN A 65 -2.05 -5.33 15.86
C GLN A 65 -3.30 -5.15 14.99
N ASP A 66 -3.76 -6.23 14.37
CA ASP A 66 -4.99 -6.27 13.57
C ASP A 66 -5.09 -5.15 12.50
N ALA A 67 -3.97 -4.68 11.98
CA ALA A 67 -3.92 -3.59 11.03
C ALA A 67 -4.23 -4.03 9.59
N VAL A 68 -4.16 -5.31 9.28
CA VAL A 68 -4.58 -5.86 7.98
C VAL A 68 -6.11 -6.01 7.97
N LYS A 69 -6.78 -5.30 7.07
CA LYS A 69 -8.25 -5.27 6.93
C LYS A 69 -8.67 -5.69 5.51
N PRO A 70 -8.68 -6.98 5.19
CA PRO A 70 -9.00 -7.46 3.85
C PRO A 70 -10.34 -6.95 3.33
N GLU A 71 -11.37 -6.92 4.19
CA GLU A 71 -12.71 -6.44 3.84
C GLU A 71 -12.74 -4.97 3.41
N VAL A 72 -11.88 -4.14 3.99
CA VAL A 72 -11.74 -2.74 3.59
C VAL A 72 -11.00 -2.65 2.24
N ILE A 73 -9.90 -3.40 2.10
CA ILE A 73 -9.11 -3.45 0.86
C ILE A 73 -9.96 -4.00 -0.31
N LYS A 74 -10.87 -4.93 -0.02
CA LYS A 74 -11.81 -5.44 -1.03
C LYS A 74 -12.67 -4.34 -1.64
N LYS A 75 -13.13 -3.38 -0.84
CA LYS A 75 -13.89 -2.23 -1.35
C LYS A 75 -13.07 -1.32 -2.26
N TYR A 76 -11.76 -1.21 -2.01
CA TYR A 76 -10.86 -0.50 -2.91
C TYR A 76 -10.72 -1.24 -4.24
N HIS A 77 -10.51 -2.57 -4.17
CA HIS A 77 -10.38 -3.42 -5.35
C HIS A 77 -11.68 -3.45 -6.18
N ASP A 78 -12.84 -3.45 -5.53
CA ASP A 78 -14.13 -3.42 -6.22
C ASP A 78 -14.40 -2.07 -6.91
N LEU A 79 -13.89 -0.98 -6.33
CA LEU A 79 -13.97 0.35 -6.94
C LEU A 79 -12.96 0.53 -8.07
N SER A 80 -11.76 -0.03 -7.94
CA SER A 80 -10.72 0.00 -8.95
C SER A 80 -9.91 -1.30 -8.96
N PRO A 81 -9.89 -2.04 -10.09
CA PRO A 81 -9.02 -3.21 -10.24
C PRO A 81 -7.54 -2.82 -10.35
N HIS A 82 -7.23 -1.54 -10.49
CA HIS A 82 -5.88 -1.02 -10.59
C HIS A 82 -5.33 -0.69 -9.20
N GLY A 83 -4.32 -1.41 -8.78
CA GLY A 83 -3.70 -1.20 -7.47
C GLY A 83 -2.56 -2.15 -7.20
N GLN A 84 -2.03 -2.09 -5.98
CA GLN A 84 -0.99 -2.97 -5.47
C GLN A 84 -1.12 -3.16 -3.97
N LEU A 85 -0.67 -4.31 -3.47
CA LEU A 85 -0.39 -4.55 -2.05
C LEU A 85 1.12 -4.40 -1.83
N LYS A 86 1.52 -3.51 -0.94
CA LYS A 86 2.92 -3.25 -0.65
C LYS A 86 3.20 -3.51 0.83
N PHE A 87 4.04 -4.51 1.12
CA PHE A 87 4.41 -4.88 2.48
C PHE A 87 5.85 -4.50 2.79
N VAL A 88 6.10 -4.06 4.01
CA VAL A 88 7.45 -3.87 4.54
C VAL A 88 7.90 -5.16 5.20
N CYS A 89 9.07 -5.68 4.81
CA CYS A 89 9.64 -6.92 5.29
C CYS A 89 10.99 -6.67 5.96
N ASN A 90 11.24 -7.33 7.10
CA ASN A 90 12.54 -7.30 7.79
C ASN A 90 13.42 -8.53 7.48
N GLY A 91 12.89 -9.48 6.68
CA GLY A 91 13.61 -10.66 6.22
C GLY A 91 13.57 -11.85 7.18
N THR A 92 12.91 -11.73 8.33
CA THR A 92 12.74 -12.86 9.26
C THR A 92 11.60 -13.78 8.82
N ASP A 93 11.64 -15.05 9.25
CA ASP A 93 10.60 -16.02 8.93
C ASP A 93 9.23 -15.54 9.44
N GLU A 94 9.18 -14.98 10.66
CA GLU A 94 7.94 -14.44 11.25
C GLU A 94 7.35 -13.31 10.39
N SER A 95 8.20 -12.43 9.86
CA SER A 95 7.74 -11.35 8.97
C SER A 95 7.19 -11.89 7.65
N TRP A 96 7.79 -12.94 7.11
CA TRP A 96 7.28 -13.60 5.91
C TRP A 96 5.97 -14.32 6.16
N ASP A 97 5.85 -15.05 7.27
CA ASP A 97 4.61 -15.74 7.65
C ASP A 97 3.44 -14.77 7.79
N GLU A 98 3.66 -13.61 8.44
CA GLU A 98 2.64 -12.56 8.57
C GLU A 98 2.25 -11.97 7.20
N ILE A 99 3.21 -11.73 6.32
CA ILE A 99 2.96 -11.20 4.97
C ILE A 99 2.15 -12.22 4.14
N GLU A 100 2.57 -13.49 4.14
CA GLU A 100 1.90 -14.53 3.37
C GLU A 100 0.47 -14.79 3.88
N ASP A 101 0.25 -14.78 5.20
CA ASP A 101 -1.08 -14.84 5.80
C ASP A 101 -1.96 -13.64 5.37
N ALA A 102 -1.40 -12.44 5.39
CA ALA A 102 -2.11 -11.24 4.94
C ALA A 102 -2.47 -11.29 3.45
N ILE A 103 -1.56 -11.77 2.61
CA ILE A 103 -1.81 -11.98 1.17
C ILE A 103 -2.91 -13.02 0.98
N GLN A 104 -2.81 -14.15 1.68
CA GLN A 104 -3.80 -15.24 1.56
C GLN A 104 -5.19 -14.76 1.96
N LYS A 105 -5.34 -14.05 3.07
CA LYS A 105 -6.61 -13.43 3.48
C LYS A 105 -7.19 -12.50 2.41
N CYS A 106 -6.35 -11.75 1.71
CA CYS A 106 -6.78 -10.91 0.58
C CYS A 106 -7.20 -11.76 -0.63
N ARG A 107 -6.44 -12.82 -0.97
CA ARG A 107 -6.76 -13.72 -2.09
C ARG A 107 -8.07 -14.50 -1.86
N ASP A 108 -8.32 -14.94 -0.63
CA ASP A 108 -9.52 -15.70 -0.26
C ASP A 108 -10.83 -14.94 -0.53
N ILE A 109 -10.79 -13.62 -0.53
CA ILE A 109 -11.93 -12.76 -0.84
C ILE A 109 -11.84 -12.10 -2.23
N GLY A 110 -10.93 -12.57 -3.09
CA GLY A 110 -10.83 -12.16 -4.49
C GLY A 110 -10.15 -10.82 -4.74
N ILE A 111 -9.20 -10.42 -3.89
CA ILE A 111 -8.33 -9.26 -4.17
C ILE A 111 -7.12 -9.75 -4.98
N GLU A 112 -6.98 -9.27 -6.23
CA GLU A 112 -5.94 -9.73 -7.15
C GLU A 112 -4.81 -8.72 -7.37
N TYR A 113 -4.72 -7.68 -6.56
CA TYR A 113 -3.64 -6.70 -6.64
C TYR A 113 -2.26 -7.38 -6.63
N PRO A 114 -1.31 -6.99 -7.52
CA PRO A 114 0.05 -7.47 -7.47
C PRO A 114 0.71 -7.12 -6.13
N VAL A 115 1.55 -8.03 -5.65
CA VAL A 115 2.25 -7.89 -4.37
C VAL A 115 3.64 -7.32 -4.59
N TRP A 116 3.99 -6.33 -3.78
CA TRP A 116 5.29 -5.69 -3.72
C TRP A 116 5.86 -5.78 -2.31
N ILE A 117 7.10 -6.23 -2.22
CA ILE A 117 7.82 -6.33 -0.95
C ILE A 117 8.90 -5.27 -0.90
N MET A 118 8.94 -4.54 0.19
CA MET A 118 9.88 -3.45 0.43
C MET A 118 10.73 -3.77 1.66
N PRO A 119 12.06 -3.80 1.55
CA PRO A 119 12.92 -3.97 2.71
C PRO A 119 12.67 -2.90 3.78
N VAL A 120 12.68 -3.30 5.05
CA VAL A 120 12.61 -2.37 6.18
C VAL A 120 13.88 -1.51 6.24
N GLY A 121 13.74 -0.26 6.67
CA GLY A 121 14.84 0.67 6.88
C GLY A 121 14.55 2.06 6.32
N ALA A 122 14.88 3.09 7.10
CA ALA A 122 14.73 4.49 6.71
C ALA A 122 16.06 5.12 6.27
N LEU A 123 17.19 4.46 6.55
CA LEU A 123 18.53 4.91 6.21
C LEU A 123 19.13 4.01 5.13
N GLU A 124 20.01 4.57 4.31
CA GLU A 124 20.72 3.84 3.26
C GLU A 124 21.49 2.63 3.81
N GLU A 125 22.17 2.79 4.93
CA GLU A 125 22.95 1.72 5.57
C GLU A 125 22.06 0.54 5.97
N THR A 126 20.92 0.80 6.64
CA THR A 126 19.98 -0.26 7.03
C THR A 126 19.28 -0.91 5.84
N GLN A 127 19.14 -0.21 4.72
CA GLN A 127 18.63 -0.78 3.49
C GLN A 127 19.67 -1.73 2.84
N LYS A 128 20.94 -1.39 2.86
CA LYS A 128 22.00 -2.20 2.22
C LYS A 128 22.18 -3.57 2.89
N ASP A 129 22.09 -3.64 4.21
CA ASP A 129 22.39 -4.86 4.97
C ASP A 129 21.43 -6.03 4.64
N ASN A 130 20.16 -5.75 4.40
CA ASN A 130 19.14 -6.77 4.21
C ASN A 130 18.45 -6.75 2.83
N ALA A 131 18.63 -5.69 2.05
CA ALA A 131 17.87 -5.50 0.82
C ALA A 131 18.10 -6.61 -0.21
N ALA A 132 19.34 -7.07 -0.38
CA ALA A 132 19.67 -8.13 -1.33
C ALA A 132 19.00 -9.45 -0.94
N MET A 133 19.12 -9.87 0.31
CA MET A 133 18.49 -11.09 0.83
C MET A 133 16.96 -11.02 0.69
N ILE A 134 16.34 -9.91 1.10
CA ILE A 134 14.89 -9.74 1.00
C ILE A 134 14.45 -9.74 -0.46
N ALA A 135 15.21 -9.13 -1.36
CA ALA A 135 14.91 -9.14 -2.80
C ALA A 135 14.96 -10.55 -3.39
N GLU A 136 15.99 -11.34 -3.06
CA GLU A 136 16.11 -12.74 -3.48
C GLU A 136 14.94 -13.58 -2.97
N GLN A 137 14.63 -13.48 -1.68
CA GLN A 137 13.49 -14.17 -1.08
C GLN A 137 12.15 -13.76 -1.71
N THR A 138 11.99 -12.49 -2.04
CA THR A 138 10.82 -11.94 -2.72
C THR A 138 10.62 -12.57 -4.10
N MET A 139 11.71 -12.61 -4.90
CA MET A 139 11.67 -13.20 -6.24
C MET A 139 11.40 -14.70 -6.22
N ILE A 140 11.98 -15.44 -5.27
CA ILE A 140 11.70 -16.88 -5.09
C ILE A 140 10.22 -17.14 -4.80
N ARG A 141 9.55 -16.24 -4.08
CA ARG A 141 8.11 -16.30 -3.77
C ARG A 141 7.21 -15.78 -4.90
N GLY A 142 7.78 -15.28 -5.99
CA GLY A 142 7.04 -14.76 -7.14
C GLY A 142 6.42 -13.38 -6.94
N TYR A 143 6.93 -12.60 -5.97
CA TYR A 143 6.47 -11.23 -5.72
C TYR A 143 7.41 -10.19 -6.36
N ASN A 144 6.93 -8.94 -6.43
CA ASN A 144 7.72 -7.83 -6.94
C ASN A 144 8.54 -7.18 -5.83
N VAL A 145 9.70 -6.64 -6.17
CA VAL A 145 10.56 -5.92 -5.23
C VAL A 145 10.34 -4.40 -5.37
N SER A 146 10.20 -3.72 -4.24
CA SER A 146 10.10 -2.25 -4.16
C SER A 146 11.27 -1.70 -3.35
N ALA A 147 12.00 -0.73 -3.90
CA ALA A 147 13.06 -0.03 -3.17
C ALA A 147 12.58 1.34 -2.67
N ARG A 148 13.15 1.81 -1.55
CA ARG A 148 12.96 3.18 -1.05
C ARG A 148 13.95 4.12 -1.71
N VAL A 149 13.71 4.48 -2.96
CA VAL A 149 14.63 5.31 -3.76
C VAL A 149 14.96 6.64 -3.07
N HIS A 150 14.00 7.26 -2.37
CA HIS A 150 14.24 8.49 -1.62
C HIS A 150 15.28 8.34 -0.51
N CYS A 151 15.41 7.17 0.11
CA CYS A 151 16.46 6.91 1.11
C CYS A 151 17.87 6.97 0.51
N TYR A 152 18.02 6.56 -0.75
CA TYR A 152 19.31 6.64 -1.45
C TYR A 152 19.63 8.04 -1.94
N ILE A 153 18.62 8.85 -2.28
CA ILE A 153 18.84 10.19 -2.85
C ILE A 153 18.98 11.23 -1.74
N TRP A 154 18.13 11.18 -0.72
CA TRP A 154 18.03 12.23 0.31
C TRP A 154 18.19 11.71 1.75
N GLY A 155 18.49 10.42 1.94
CA GLY A 155 18.51 9.82 3.27
C GLY A 155 17.13 9.87 3.92
N ASN A 156 17.07 10.20 5.20
CA ASN A 156 15.82 10.27 5.97
C ASN A 156 15.35 11.73 6.18
N GLN A 157 15.47 12.58 5.15
CA GLN A 157 14.96 13.95 5.24
C GLN A 157 13.43 13.96 5.16
N ILE A 158 12.80 14.73 6.07
CA ILE A 158 11.34 14.88 6.07
C ILE A 158 10.92 15.86 4.97
N GLY A 159 9.97 15.46 4.14
CA GLY A 159 9.41 16.32 3.09
C GLY A 159 10.13 16.25 1.75
N THR A 160 10.93 15.23 1.54
CA THR A 160 11.58 14.92 0.25
C THR A 160 10.87 13.77 -0.46
#